data_e9371b523b6e09e578ee03b69e9d2910
#
_entry.id   e9371b523b6e09e578ee03b69e9d2910
#
_cell.length_a   1.000
_cell.length_b   1.000
_cell.length_c   1.000
_cell.angle_alpha   90.00
_cell.angle_beta   90.00
_cell.angle_gamma   90.00
#
_symmetry.space_group_name_H-M   'P 1'
#
loop_
_entity.id
_entity.type
_entity.pdbx_description
1 polymer ?
#
loop_
_entity_poly.entity_id
_entity_poly.type
_entity_poly.pdbx_seq_one_letter_code
_entity_poly.pdbx_strand_id
1 'polypeptide(L)'
;MLLILAAALAAPQAAPPPIISVPSVPRAPESGQWLLHWTMSPVLCRDGGSQPPVMAAEPRRTVLYWTGNGRASATFDFRIDASGRPLTIVRRGSAYLQDGDDIAPALAATRFAAGSARTGCVVTFTPDVSSVTGAPLHDAIATFMTPRTSPPRSVWNRIHAGGDCGDPAPQALLRAFPDFKALPDQPGYVSWTLIGFDVSGDGKPKAIRTLDSSGTAPLDRAGREAVARSRFEKGARKACTFGYFKAPTLLPAPPAPEEDAWRPAATTCPREHVWDRRPQLVYPTNYNARSIEGWAMVTFDVAPWGAIGNVHAQAAEPTADFGAAAENMLRSATFRPGPGYVGCIERVRYVIRKPGQPSKAAPPPVVTLTPISRAEPASGSALPARRSPPADRPA
;
A
#
# COMPACT_ATOMS: atom_id res chain seq x y z
N MET A 1 44.75 48.35 -20.75
CA MET A 1 44.40 47.27 -19.79
C MET A 1 43.17 47.71 -19.05
N LEU A 2 41.98 47.28 -19.54
CA LEU A 2 40.69 47.59 -18.92
C LEU A 2 40.24 46.35 -18.12
N LEU A 3 40.14 46.48 -16.80
CA LEU A 3 39.53 45.47 -15.93
C LEU A 3 38.00 45.63 -15.97
N ILE A 4 37.30 44.63 -16.43
CA ILE A 4 35.83 44.54 -16.34
C ILE A 4 35.50 43.79 -15.05
N LEU A 5 34.94 44.48 -14.05
CA LEU A 5 34.33 43.89 -12.85
C LEU A 5 32.97 43.28 -13.25
N ALA A 6 32.83 41.98 -13.17
CA ALA A 6 31.54 41.29 -13.28
C ALA A 6 30.88 41.27 -11.90
N ALA A 7 29.79 42.02 -11.72
CA ALA A 7 28.92 41.97 -10.55
C ALA A 7 27.99 40.75 -10.69
N ALA A 8 28.16 39.75 -9.81
CA ALA A 8 27.25 38.62 -9.70
C ALA A 8 25.96 39.08 -8.97
N LEU A 9 24.85 39.11 -9.68
CA LEU A 9 23.52 39.32 -9.13
C LEU A 9 23.09 38.01 -8.38
N ALA A 10 23.10 38.05 -7.07
CA ALA A 10 22.53 36.99 -6.23
C ALA A 10 21.00 36.98 -6.38
N ALA A 11 20.44 35.88 -6.88
CA ALA A 11 19.00 35.66 -6.94
C ALA A 11 18.43 35.56 -5.50
N PRO A 12 17.25 36.16 -5.22
CA PRO A 12 16.62 36.04 -3.90
C PRO A 12 16.24 34.59 -3.63
N GLN A 13 16.74 34.01 -2.52
CA GLN A 13 16.32 32.72 -2.03
C GLN A 13 14.85 32.79 -1.59
N ALA A 14 13.99 31.97 -2.19
CA ALA A 14 12.62 31.82 -1.76
C ALA A 14 12.57 31.38 -0.29
N ALA A 15 11.76 32.04 0.52
CA ALA A 15 11.55 31.67 1.92
C ALA A 15 10.99 30.25 2.00
N PRO A 16 11.44 29.42 2.96
CA PRO A 16 10.87 28.07 3.14
C PRO A 16 9.37 28.17 3.43
N PRO A 17 8.57 27.23 2.90
CA PRO A 17 7.13 27.23 3.16
C PRO A 17 6.85 27.12 4.66
N PRO A 18 5.78 27.77 5.17
CA PRO A 18 5.43 27.73 6.59
C PRO A 18 5.18 26.29 7.01
N ILE A 19 5.80 25.87 8.13
CA ILE A 19 5.53 24.58 8.77
C ILE A 19 4.10 24.64 9.30
N ILE A 20 3.18 24.00 8.60
CA ILE A 20 1.81 23.81 9.08
C ILE A 20 1.90 22.79 10.22
N SER A 21 1.85 23.25 11.46
CA SER A 21 1.66 22.40 12.63
C SER A 21 0.25 21.82 12.54
N VAL A 22 0.14 20.54 12.13
CA VAL A 22 -1.11 19.79 12.23
C VAL A 22 -1.45 19.70 13.72
N PRO A 23 -2.64 20.17 14.16
CA PRO A 23 -3.03 20.04 15.56
C PRO A 23 -2.98 18.57 15.95
N SER A 24 -2.28 18.25 17.05
CA SER A 24 -2.23 16.91 17.61
C SER A 24 -3.66 16.50 18.00
N VAL A 25 -4.24 15.54 17.27
CA VAL A 25 -5.51 14.92 17.66
C VAL A 25 -5.33 14.37 19.07
N PRO A 26 -6.21 14.69 20.04
CA PRO A 26 -6.12 14.14 21.39
C PRO A 26 -6.08 12.61 21.31
N ARG A 27 -5.00 12.02 21.81
CA ARG A 27 -4.83 10.57 21.81
C ARG A 27 -5.81 9.97 22.80
N ALA A 28 -6.64 9.02 22.36
CA ALA A 28 -7.50 8.28 23.27
C ALA A 28 -6.65 7.63 24.39
N PRO A 29 -7.16 7.56 25.65
CA PRO A 29 -6.43 7.00 26.76
C PRO A 29 -6.01 5.55 26.45
N GLU A 30 -4.77 5.19 26.74
CA GLU A 30 -4.18 3.87 26.44
C GLU A 30 -4.91 2.71 27.15
N SER A 31 -5.58 3.00 28.26
CA SER A 31 -6.40 2.03 29.01
C SER A 31 -7.59 1.47 28.20
N GLY A 32 -7.93 2.08 27.06
CA GLY A 32 -8.99 1.61 26.15
C GLY A 32 -8.45 1.10 24.81
N GLN A 33 -7.13 0.93 24.65
CA GLN A 33 -6.54 0.46 23.41
C GLN A 33 -6.28 -1.05 23.45
N TRP A 34 -6.62 -1.71 22.35
CA TRP A 34 -6.45 -3.14 22.15
C TRP A 34 -5.58 -3.39 20.94
N LEU A 35 -4.90 -4.50 20.92
CA LEU A 35 -4.07 -4.95 19.82
C LEU A 35 -4.69 -6.20 19.21
N LEU A 36 -4.97 -6.14 17.92
CA LEU A 36 -5.39 -7.29 17.13
C LEU A 36 -4.18 -7.89 16.41
N HIS A 37 -4.00 -9.18 16.62
CA HIS A 37 -3.06 -10.03 15.90
C HIS A 37 -3.82 -11.20 15.25
N TRP A 38 -3.38 -11.64 14.07
CA TRP A 38 -3.95 -12.79 13.38
C TRP A 38 -2.97 -13.95 13.39
N THR A 39 -3.36 -15.05 14.03
CA THR A 39 -2.55 -16.27 14.11
C THR A 39 -2.88 -17.21 12.96
N MET A 40 -1.86 -17.63 12.22
CA MET A 40 -2.00 -18.54 11.08
C MET A 40 -1.95 -19.99 11.56
N SER A 41 -2.95 -20.81 11.17
CA SER A 41 -2.92 -22.27 11.39
C SER A 41 -1.85 -22.94 10.51
N PRO A 42 -1.48 -24.21 10.79
CA PRO A 42 -0.73 -24.99 9.83
C PRO A 42 -1.46 -25.03 8.47
N VAL A 43 -0.70 -24.90 7.38
CA VAL A 43 -1.21 -25.02 6.02
C VAL A 43 -1.32 -26.51 5.66
N LEU A 44 -2.51 -26.91 5.22
CA LEU A 44 -2.78 -28.31 4.80
C LEU A 44 -3.15 -28.31 3.32
N CYS A 45 -2.46 -29.13 2.52
CA CYS A 45 -2.77 -29.32 1.10
C CYS A 45 -3.25 -30.76 0.86
N ARG A 46 -4.18 -30.93 -0.07
CA ARG A 46 -4.79 -32.23 -0.37
C ARG A 46 -3.77 -33.28 -0.81
N ASP A 47 -2.78 -32.86 -1.57
CA ASP A 47 -1.78 -33.72 -2.24
C ASP A 47 -0.40 -33.73 -1.56
N GLY A 48 -0.27 -33.18 -0.37
CA GLY A 48 1.05 -33.06 0.28
C GLY A 48 1.04 -32.89 1.80
N GLY A 49 -0.11 -33.01 2.44
CA GLY A 49 -0.20 -32.84 3.91
C GLY A 49 0.19 -31.43 4.38
N SER A 50 0.85 -31.34 5.53
CA SER A 50 1.26 -30.05 6.13
C SER A 50 2.40 -29.42 5.35
N GLN A 51 2.24 -28.13 5.01
CA GLN A 51 3.20 -27.31 4.28
C GLN A 51 3.62 -26.11 5.15
N PRO A 52 4.71 -26.21 5.93
CA PRO A 52 5.21 -25.05 6.66
C PRO A 52 5.78 -24.01 5.69
N PRO A 53 5.49 -22.72 5.88
CA PRO A 53 6.13 -21.67 5.09
C PRO A 53 7.63 -21.56 5.44
N VAL A 54 8.46 -21.32 4.43
CA VAL A 54 9.88 -20.96 4.64
C VAL A 54 10.02 -19.48 5.02
N MET A 55 9.00 -18.68 4.68
CA MET A 55 8.84 -17.30 5.11
C MET A 55 7.34 -17.01 5.24
N ALA A 56 6.86 -16.80 6.44
CA ALA A 56 5.49 -16.38 6.70
C ALA A 56 5.42 -14.85 6.75
N ALA A 57 4.65 -14.25 5.83
CA ALA A 57 4.34 -12.84 5.93
C ALA A 57 3.11 -12.68 6.86
N GLU A 58 3.31 -12.01 7.96
CA GLU A 58 2.24 -11.81 8.94
C GLU A 58 1.29 -10.69 8.49
N PRO A 59 -0.03 -10.85 8.71
CA PRO A 59 -0.97 -9.75 8.59
C PRO A 59 -0.57 -8.60 9.52
N ARG A 60 -0.85 -7.36 9.10
CA ARG A 60 -0.55 -6.18 9.90
C ARG A 60 -1.31 -6.22 11.21
N ARG A 61 -0.60 -6.01 12.30
CA ARG A 61 -1.21 -5.83 13.61
C ARG A 61 -1.92 -4.49 13.67
N THR A 62 -3.09 -4.44 14.28
CA THR A 62 -3.93 -3.24 14.31
C THR A 62 -4.21 -2.81 15.74
N VAL A 63 -4.01 -1.53 16.05
CA VAL A 63 -4.46 -0.95 17.31
C VAL A 63 -5.94 -0.59 17.18
N LEU A 64 -6.74 -1.11 18.08
CA LEU A 64 -8.18 -0.91 18.14
C LEU A 64 -8.52 -0.04 19.35
N TYR A 65 -9.50 0.82 19.16
CA TYR A 65 -10.06 1.65 20.23
C TYR A 65 -11.33 1.05 20.83
N TRP A 66 -11.77 -0.05 20.27
CA TRP A 66 -12.96 -0.79 20.69
C TRP A 66 -12.85 -2.24 20.25
N THR A 67 -13.19 -3.19 21.12
CA THR A 67 -13.07 -4.63 20.83
C THR A 67 -14.24 -5.17 20.00
N GLY A 68 -15.41 -4.53 20.09
CA GLY A 68 -16.62 -5.03 19.42
C GLY A 68 -17.10 -6.39 19.93
N ASN A 69 -18.12 -6.92 19.27
CA ASN A 69 -18.50 -8.32 19.40
C ASN A 69 -17.48 -9.16 18.64
N GLY A 70 -16.97 -10.21 19.22
CA GLY A 70 -15.83 -11.03 18.77
C GLY A 70 -15.66 -11.14 17.23
N ARG A 71 -14.41 -11.16 16.79
CA ARG A 71 -14.05 -11.29 15.37
C ARG A 71 -14.06 -12.76 14.96
N ALA A 72 -14.60 -13.04 13.78
CA ALA A 72 -14.59 -14.40 13.23
C ALA A 72 -13.21 -14.77 12.66
N SER A 73 -12.85 -16.05 12.74
CA SER A 73 -11.71 -16.59 12.01
C SER A 73 -11.97 -16.54 10.49
N ALA A 74 -10.90 -16.41 9.71
CA ALA A 74 -10.95 -16.37 8.27
C ALA A 74 -10.20 -17.55 7.66
N THR A 75 -10.89 -18.36 6.86
CA THR A 75 -10.31 -19.51 6.16
C THR A 75 -10.13 -19.19 4.69
N PHE A 76 -8.97 -19.57 4.14
CA PHE A 76 -8.60 -19.34 2.74
C PHE A 76 -8.27 -20.66 2.06
N ASP A 77 -8.78 -20.79 0.83
CA ASP A 77 -8.38 -21.83 -0.12
C ASP A 77 -7.37 -21.22 -1.09
N PHE A 78 -6.35 -21.99 -1.48
CA PHE A 78 -5.32 -21.55 -2.41
C PHE A 78 -4.56 -22.74 -3.01
N ARG A 79 -3.68 -22.45 -3.96
CA ARG A 79 -2.68 -23.37 -4.48
C ARG A 79 -1.28 -22.80 -4.26
N ILE A 80 -0.27 -23.66 -4.25
CA ILE A 80 1.15 -23.28 -4.22
C ILE A 80 1.75 -23.69 -5.56
N ASP A 81 2.39 -22.75 -6.26
CA ASP A 81 3.09 -23.06 -7.50
C ASP A 81 4.48 -23.70 -7.26
N ALA A 82 5.13 -24.14 -8.34
CA ALA A 82 6.44 -24.78 -8.26
C ALA A 82 7.54 -23.87 -7.68
N SER A 83 7.35 -22.55 -7.70
CA SER A 83 8.26 -21.58 -7.06
C SER A 83 8.01 -21.40 -5.56
N GLY A 84 6.99 -22.04 -4.99
CA GLY A 84 6.56 -21.89 -3.60
C GLY A 84 5.67 -20.67 -3.35
N ARG A 85 5.05 -20.10 -4.40
CA ARG A 85 4.21 -18.94 -4.32
C ARG A 85 2.74 -19.34 -4.14
N PRO A 86 2.01 -18.81 -3.13
CA PRO A 86 0.57 -19.00 -3.02
C PRO A 86 -0.17 -18.19 -4.08
N LEU A 87 -1.10 -18.82 -4.77
CA LEU A 87 -1.88 -18.28 -5.88
C LEU A 87 -3.34 -18.74 -5.76
N THR A 88 -4.24 -18.10 -6.51
CA THR A 88 -5.69 -18.40 -6.50
C THR A 88 -6.24 -18.34 -5.07
N ILE A 89 -5.84 -17.34 -4.33
CA ILE A 89 -6.23 -17.19 -2.92
C ILE A 89 -7.68 -16.70 -2.85
N VAL A 90 -8.55 -17.50 -2.26
CA VAL A 90 -9.98 -17.21 -2.12
C VAL A 90 -10.39 -17.42 -0.66
N ARG A 91 -11.03 -16.42 -0.07
CA ARG A 91 -11.58 -16.53 1.28
C ARG A 91 -12.89 -17.33 1.25
N ARG A 92 -13.06 -18.26 2.18
CA ARG A 92 -14.34 -18.97 2.37
C ARG A 92 -15.37 -18.03 3.00
N GLY A 93 -16.59 -18.06 2.43
CA GLY A 93 -17.70 -17.24 2.90
C GLY A 93 -17.64 -15.79 2.44
N SER A 94 -18.79 -15.12 2.47
CA SER A 94 -18.99 -13.74 1.99
C SER A 94 -19.16 -12.71 3.11
N ALA A 95 -19.19 -13.14 4.38
CA ALA A 95 -19.35 -12.22 5.51
C ALA A 95 -18.20 -11.20 5.57
N TYR A 96 -18.53 -9.96 5.91
CA TYR A 96 -17.50 -8.92 6.12
C TYR A 96 -16.51 -9.36 7.22
N LEU A 97 -15.22 -9.25 6.93
CA LEU A 97 -14.14 -9.56 7.85
C LEU A 97 -13.57 -8.25 8.41
N GLN A 98 -14.01 -7.89 9.60
CA GLN A 98 -13.55 -6.66 10.23
C GLN A 98 -12.05 -6.73 10.55
N ASP A 99 -11.30 -5.69 10.14
CA ASP A 99 -9.84 -5.56 10.33
C ASP A 99 -8.99 -6.69 9.72
N GLY A 100 -9.55 -7.47 8.78
CA GLY A 100 -8.89 -8.59 8.12
C GLY A 100 -8.37 -8.31 6.70
N ASP A 101 -8.42 -7.07 6.24
CA ASP A 101 -8.12 -6.70 4.83
C ASP A 101 -6.66 -6.95 4.42
N ASP A 102 -5.74 -7.13 5.38
CA ASP A 102 -4.34 -7.43 5.10
C ASP A 102 -4.00 -8.94 5.15
N ILE A 103 -4.97 -9.82 5.46
CA ILE A 103 -4.71 -11.27 5.57
C ILE A 103 -4.39 -11.89 4.20
N ALA A 104 -5.24 -11.67 3.19
CA ALA A 104 -5.01 -12.21 1.85
C ALA A 104 -3.74 -11.63 1.20
N PRO A 105 -3.42 -10.32 1.31
CA PRO A 105 -2.13 -9.76 0.91
C PRO A 105 -0.94 -10.39 1.63
N ALA A 106 -1.03 -10.64 2.93
CA ALA A 106 0.02 -11.32 3.69
C ALA A 106 0.22 -12.75 3.23
N LEU A 107 -0.86 -13.51 3.03
CA LEU A 107 -0.78 -14.86 2.48
C LEU A 107 -0.14 -14.86 1.08
N ALA A 108 -0.51 -13.92 0.18
CA ALA A 108 0.10 -13.78 -1.14
C ALA A 108 1.61 -13.47 -1.08
N ALA A 109 2.06 -12.76 -0.03
CA ALA A 109 3.47 -12.48 0.22
C ALA A 109 4.23 -13.64 0.88
N THR A 110 3.54 -14.59 1.50
CA THR A 110 4.14 -15.78 2.12
C THR A 110 4.87 -16.64 1.10
N ARG A 111 5.93 -17.34 1.51
CA ARG A 111 6.71 -18.24 0.65
C ARG A 111 6.79 -19.62 1.26
N PHE A 112 6.58 -20.61 0.41
CA PHE A 112 6.76 -22.02 0.71
C PHE A 112 8.03 -22.54 0.03
N ALA A 113 8.45 -23.76 0.38
CA ALA A 113 9.57 -24.39 -0.31
C ALA A 113 9.25 -24.57 -1.79
N ALA A 114 10.18 -24.21 -2.66
CA ALA A 114 10.09 -24.50 -4.09
C ALA A 114 10.14 -26.01 -4.33
N GLY A 115 9.43 -26.49 -5.34
CA GLY A 115 9.33 -27.92 -5.67
C GLY A 115 8.08 -28.22 -6.50
N SER A 116 7.42 -29.35 -6.21
CA SER A 116 6.16 -29.69 -6.88
C SER A 116 5.05 -28.73 -6.49
N ALA A 117 4.26 -28.29 -7.47
CA ALA A 117 3.06 -27.50 -7.20
C ALA A 117 2.09 -28.27 -6.29
N ARG A 118 1.37 -27.55 -5.43
CA ARG A 118 0.38 -28.10 -4.48
C ARG A 118 -0.99 -27.51 -4.74
N THR A 119 -2.02 -28.32 -4.60
CA THR A 119 -3.41 -27.92 -4.81
C THR A 119 -4.29 -28.21 -3.61
N GLY A 120 -5.45 -27.53 -3.54
CA GLY A 120 -6.39 -27.69 -2.44
C GLY A 120 -5.78 -27.39 -1.07
N CYS A 121 -4.91 -26.38 -1.01
CA CYS A 121 -4.31 -25.91 0.23
C CYS A 121 -5.32 -25.05 1.01
N VAL A 122 -5.34 -25.22 2.32
CA VAL A 122 -6.24 -24.51 3.24
C VAL A 122 -5.44 -23.94 4.41
N VAL A 123 -5.78 -22.73 4.80
CA VAL A 123 -5.23 -22.06 6.00
C VAL A 123 -6.32 -21.27 6.69
N THR A 124 -6.29 -21.24 8.02
CA THR A 124 -7.21 -20.44 8.83
C THR A 124 -6.42 -19.41 9.64
N PHE A 125 -6.87 -18.17 9.59
CA PHE A 125 -6.38 -17.10 10.45
C PHE A 125 -7.37 -16.86 11.57
N THR A 126 -6.89 -16.95 12.81
CA THR A 126 -7.67 -16.74 14.03
C THR A 126 -7.29 -15.40 14.66
N PRO A 127 -8.26 -14.52 14.98
CA PRO A 127 -7.96 -13.25 15.64
C PRO A 127 -7.61 -13.49 17.10
N ASP A 128 -6.55 -12.85 17.56
CA ASP A 128 -6.20 -12.71 18.98
C ASP A 128 -6.25 -11.21 19.34
N VAL A 129 -6.96 -10.88 20.41
CA VAL A 129 -7.17 -9.49 20.85
C VAL A 129 -6.71 -9.39 22.31
N SER A 130 -5.69 -8.60 22.55
CA SER A 130 -5.13 -8.34 23.88
C SER A 130 -5.06 -6.84 24.17
N SER A 131 -5.05 -6.44 25.45
CA SER A 131 -4.81 -5.02 25.78
C SER A 131 -3.41 -4.60 25.30
N VAL A 132 -3.24 -3.39 24.78
CA VAL A 132 -1.91 -2.89 24.35
C VAL A 132 -0.88 -2.94 25.47
N THR A 133 -1.31 -2.73 26.72
CA THR A 133 -0.43 -2.79 27.90
C THR A 133 0.00 -4.21 28.25
N GLY A 134 -0.85 -5.22 28.01
CA GLY A 134 -0.62 -6.63 28.31
C GLY A 134 -0.13 -7.46 27.11
N ALA A 135 -0.21 -6.94 25.89
CA ALA A 135 0.18 -7.65 24.67
C ALA A 135 1.64 -8.14 24.73
N PRO A 136 1.99 -9.26 24.06
CA PRO A 136 3.38 -9.64 23.85
C PRO A 136 4.19 -8.45 23.32
N LEU A 137 5.40 -8.24 23.84
CA LEU A 137 6.20 -7.06 23.48
C LEU A 137 6.51 -7.03 21.99
N HIS A 138 6.76 -8.19 21.38
CA HIS A 138 6.95 -8.35 19.94
C HIS A 138 5.77 -7.78 19.14
N ASP A 139 4.55 -8.18 19.48
CA ASP A 139 3.35 -7.73 18.77
C ASP A 139 3.15 -6.22 18.91
N ALA A 140 3.39 -5.70 20.11
CA ALA A 140 3.32 -4.28 20.38
C ALA A 140 4.37 -3.49 19.59
N ILE A 141 5.62 -3.97 19.50
CA ILE A 141 6.70 -3.36 18.71
C ILE A 141 6.36 -3.39 17.21
N ALA A 142 5.94 -4.54 16.68
CA ALA A 142 5.61 -4.69 15.27
C ALA A 142 4.56 -3.68 14.78
N THR A 143 3.62 -3.26 15.66
CA THR A 143 2.56 -2.30 15.33
C THR A 143 3.11 -0.93 14.95
N PHE A 144 4.17 -0.44 15.59
CA PHE A 144 4.73 0.90 15.31
C PHE A 144 5.98 0.87 14.44
N MET A 145 6.59 -0.29 14.22
CA MET A 145 7.75 -0.42 13.33
C MET A 145 7.41 -0.21 11.84
N THR A 146 6.12 -0.20 11.47
CA THR A 146 5.69 0.24 10.15
C THR A 146 5.64 1.77 10.10
N PRO A 147 6.03 2.43 8.97
CA PRO A 147 6.05 3.89 8.91
C PRO A 147 4.65 4.45 9.12
N ARG A 148 4.51 5.40 10.03
CA ARG A 148 3.36 6.28 10.30
C ARG A 148 2.70 6.15 11.68
N THR A 149 3.15 5.27 12.57
CA THR A 149 2.60 5.23 13.92
C THR A 149 3.69 5.47 14.97
N SER A 150 3.38 6.25 16.00
CA SER A 150 4.21 6.31 17.19
C SER A 150 3.75 5.23 18.16
N PRO A 151 4.66 4.59 18.90
CA PRO A 151 4.27 3.61 19.90
C PRO A 151 3.39 4.25 20.97
N PRO A 152 2.41 3.51 21.52
CA PRO A 152 1.77 3.89 22.78
C PRO A 152 2.80 4.13 23.88
N ARG A 153 2.52 5.04 24.82
CA ARG A 153 3.47 5.36 25.90
C ARG A 153 3.80 4.15 26.77
N SER A 154 2.83 3.29 27.03
CA SER A 154 3.01 2.04 27.75
C SER A 154 4.01 1.10 27.06
N VAL A 155 3.93 0.96 25.74
CA VAL A 155 4.88 0.17 24.94
C VAL A 155 6.26 0.82 24.97
N TRP A 156 6.33 2.14 24.80
CA TRP A 156 7.58 2.90 24.88
C TRP A 156 8.28 2.69 26.23
N ASN A 157 7.54 2.80 27.32
CA ASN A 157 8.08 2.59 28.67
C ASN A 157 8.58 1.15 28.88
N ARG A 158 7.90 0.15 28.32
CA ARG A 158 8.34 -1.26 28.38
C ARG A 158 9.66 -1.48 27.62
N ILE A 159 9.83 -0.84 26.45
CA ILE A 159 11.05 -0.94 25.64
C ILE A 159 12.24 -0.30 26.37
N HIS A 160 12.04 0.82 27.06
CA HIS A 160 13.07 1.59 27.75
C HIS A 160 13.15 1.31 29.26
N ALA A 161 12.50 0.23 29.71
CA ALA A 161 12.50 -0.14 31.13
C ALA A 161 13.92 -0.32 31.67
N GLY A 162 14.21 0.29 32.80
CA GLY A 162 15.53 0.25 33.46
C GLY A 162 16.59 1.16 32.84
N GLY A 163 16.21 2.09 31.98
CA GLY A 163 17.10 3.07 31.38
C GLY A 163 16.56 4.50 31.42
N ASP A 164 17.36 5.43 30.93
CA ASP A 164 17.10 6.87 30.90
C ASP A 164 17.06 7.45 29.48
N CYS A 165 17.02 6.57 28.46
CA CYS A 165 17.07 6.99 27.04
C CYS A 165 15.68 7.28 26.45
N GLY A 166 14.61 7.05 27.21
CA GLY A 166 13.25 7.19 26.70
C GLY A 166 12.75 8.63 26.62
N ASP A 167 13.11 9.48 27.60
CA ASP A 167 12.63 10.86 27.69
C ASP A 167 13.55 11.72 28.58
N PRO A 168 14.25 12.73 28.03
CA PRO A 168 14.39 12.98 26.58
C PRO A 168 15.35 11.98 25.94
N ALA A 169 15.08 11.63 24.68
CA ALA A 169 16.03 10.86 23.88
C ALA A 169 17.31 11.66 23.63
N PRO A 170 18.52 11.03 23.65
CA PRO A 170 19.76 11.73 23.37
C PRO A 170 19.75 12.25 21.94
N GLN A 171 20.25 13.46 21.75
CA GLN A 171 20.38 14.03 20.42
C GLN A 171 21.43 13.26 19.60
N ALA A 172 21.04 12.76 18.45
CA ALA A 172 21.96 12.12 17.52
C ALA A 172 22.69 13.19 16.71
N LEU A 173 24.01 13.30 16.89
CA LEU A 173 24.89 14.15 16.07
C LEU A 173 25.10 13.52 14.68
N LEU A 174 25.15 12.21 14.62
CA LEU A 174 25.18 11.42 13.40
C LEU A 174 24.28 10.19 13.56
N ARG A 175 23.21 10.11 12.80
CA ARG A 175 22.39 8.91 12.69
C ARG A 175 22.75 8.16 11.40
N ALA A 176 23.47 7.05 11.52
CA ALA A 176 23.77 6.20 10.38
C ALA A 176 22.60 5.25 10.07
N PHE A 177 22.49 4.86 8.81
CA PHE A 177 21.46 3.95 8.34
C PHE A 177 22.09 2.68 7.73
N PRO A 178 21.34 1.55 7.72
CA PRO A 178 21.71 0.40 6.92
C PRO A 178 21.80 0.76 5.42
N ASP A 179 22.69 0.10 4.70
CA ASP A 179 22.64 0.13 3.23
C ASP A 179 21.48 -0.79 2.77
N PHE A 180 20.30 -0.22 2.63
CA PHE A 180 19.10 -0.96 2.22
C PHE A 180 19.19 -1.54 0.82
N LYS A 181 20.08 -1.02 -0.06
CA LYS A 181 20.26 -1.53 -1.42
C LYS A 181 21.11 -2.82 -1.44
N ALA A 182 22.01 -2.97 -0.47
CA ALA A 182 22.81 -4.17 -0.31
C ALA A 182 22.06 -5.33 0.37
N LEU A 183 20.88 -5.06 0.95
CA LEU A 183 20.08 -6.10 1.60
C LEU A 183 19.28 -6.91 0.58
N PRO A 184 19.13 -8.23 0.81
CA PRO A 184 18.32 -9.10 -0.06
C PRO A 184 16.93 -8.55 -0.29
N ASP A 185 16.41 -8.74 -1.51
CA ASP A 185 15.03 -8.39 -1.85
C ASP A 185 14.04 -9.28 -1.10
N GLN A 186 12.96 -8.67 -0.66
CA GLN A 186 11.86 -9.36 0.02
C GLN A 186 10.52 -8.96 -0.63
N PRO A 187 10.15 -9.62 -1.74
CA PRO A 187 8.94 -9.29 -2.48
C PRO A 187 7.68 -9.46 -1.63
N GLY A 188 6.90 -8.37 -1.49
CA GLY A 188 5.66 -8.37 -0.72
C GLY A 188 5.81 -8.37 0.81
N TYR A 189 7.05 -8.52 1.31
CA TYR A 189 7.33 -8.66 2.73
C TYR A 189 7.94 -7.40 3.32
N VAL A 190 7.39 -6.94 4.43
CA VAL A 190 7.89 -5.81 5.21
C VAL A 190 8.87 -6.31 6.25
N SER A 191 10.09 -5.78 6.25
CA SER A 191 11.09 -6.14 7.27
C SER A 191 11.36 -4.98 8.20
N TRP A 192 11.59 -5.28 9.46
CA TRP A 192 11.97 -4.30 10.47
C TRP A 192 12.90 -4.90 11.51
N THR A 193 13.66 -4.04 12.18
CA THR A 193 14.51 -4.40 13.31
C THR A 193 14.56 -3.24 14.32
N LEU A 194 14.46 -3.56 15.59
CA LEU A 194 14.63 -2.63 16.70
C LEU A 194 15.95 -2.94 17.38
N ILE A 195 16.89 -2.02 17.30
CA ILE A 195 18.23 -2.15 17.87
C ILE A 195 18.30 -1.40 19.19
N GLY A 196 18.66 -2.12 20.25
CA GLY A 196 18.94 -1.55 21.56
C GLY A 196 20.44 -1.29 21.73
N PHE A 197 20.78 -0.21 22.44
CA PHE A 197 22.15 0.18 22.74
C PHE A 197 22.21 1.10 23.96
N ASP A 198 23.39 1.28 24.52
CA ASP A 198 23.69 2.33 25.48
C ASP A 198 24.57 3.40 24.83
N VAL A 199 24.59 4.61 25.36
CA VAL A 199 25.53 5.67 24.97
C VAL A 199 26.55 5.86 26.08
N SER A 200 27.82 5.88 25.72
CA SER A 200 28.94 6.18 26.64
C SER A 200 29.04 7.68 26.91
N GLY A 201 29.79 8.08 27.94
CA GLY A 201 29.97 9.50 28.31
C GLY A 201 30.55 10.36 27.16
N ASP A 202 31.29 9.75 26.22
CA ASP A 202 31.86 10.42 25.04
C ASP A 202 30.93 10.40 23.81
N GLY A 203 29.68 9.92 23.97
CA GLY A 203 28.67 9.92 22.89
C GLY A 203 28.77 8.75 21.91
N LYS A 204 29.50 7.69 22.23
CA LYS A 204 29.58 6.50 21.39
C LYS A 204 28.59 5.43 21.80
N PRO A 205 27.92 4.75 20.87
CA PRO A 205 27.05 3.62 21.20
C PRO A 205 27.88 2.41 21.68
N LYS A 206 27.34 1.70 22.66
CA LYS A 206 27.90 0.46 23.23
C LYS A 206 26.78 -0.53 23.57
N ALA A 207 27.12 -1.77 23.91
CA ALA A 207 26.17 -2.85 24.25
C ALA A 207 25.07 -3.03 23.17
N ILE A 208 25.47 -2.92 21.90
CA ILE A 208 24.55 -2.93 20.75
C ILE A 208 24.00 -4.34 20.54
N ARG A 209 22.67 -4.47 20.53
CA ARG A 209 21.97 -5.75 20.32
C ARG A 209 20.67 -5.56 19.56
N THR A 210 20.20 -6.58 18.87
CA THR A 210 18.82 -6.61 18.36
C THR A 210 17.90 -6.90 19.57
N LEU A 211 16.95 -6.00 19.82
CA LEU A 211 15.92 -6.20 20.85
C LEU A 211 14.79 -7.06 20.32
N ASP A 212 14.37 -6.75 19.08
CA ASP A 212 13.31 -7.45 18.42
C ASP A 212 13.36 -7.19 16.90
N SER A 213 12.76 -8.06 16.09
CA SER A 213 12.75 -7.90 14.62
C SER A 213 11.69 -8.77 13.95
N SER A 214 11.48 -8.53 12.66
CA SER A 214 10.69 -9.40 11.76
C SER A 214 11.42 -10.71 11.39
N GLY A 215 12.53 -11.07 12.05
CA GLY A 215 13.29 -12.29 11.76
C GLY A 215 14.24 -12.19 10.55
N THR A 216 14.52 -10.99 10.04
CA THR A 216 15.38 -10.79 8.88
C THR A 216 16.83 -10.59 9.32
N ALA A 217 17.61 -11.67 9.46
CA ALA A 217 18.98 -11.63 9.97
C ALA A 217 19.93 -10.66 9.23
N PRO A 218 19.91 -10.49 7.89
CA PRO A 218 20.69 -9.47 7.21
C PRO A 218 20.36 -8.04 7.65
N LEU A 219 19.07 -7.72 7.84
CA LEU A 219 18.65 -6.39 8.32
C LEU A 219 19.06 -6.17 9.77
N ASP A 220 18.95 -7.19 10.63
CA ASP A 220 19.38 -7.13 12.03
C ASP A 220 20.88 -6.81 12.15
N ARG A 221 21.71 -7.46 11.34
CA ARG A 221 23.14 -7.20 11.28
C ARG A 221 23.42 -5.78 10.82
N ALA A 222 22.84 -5.38 9.68
CA ALA A 222 23.02 -4.04 9.13
C ALA A 222 22.51 -2.93 10.07
N GLY A 223 21.45 -3.20 10.83
CA GLY A 223 20.94 -2.30 11.86
C GLY A 223 21.93 -2.10 13.01
N ARG A 224 22.52 -3.18 13.54
CA ARG A 224 23.57 -3.08 14.56
C ARG A 224 24.80 -2.33 14.07
N GLU A 225 25.25 -2.60 12.86
CA GLU A 225 26.38 -1.90 12.23
C GLU A 225 26.08 -0.41 12.02
N ALA A 226 24.84 -0.05 11.63
CA ALA A 226 24.43 1.33 11.49
C ALA A 226 24.45 2.06 12.85
N VAL A 227 23.93 1.44 13.91
CA VAL A 227 24.03 1.99 15.27
C VAL A 227 25.48 2.18 15.69
N ALA A 228 26.39 1.24 15.44
CA ALA A 228 27.80 1.35 15.77
C ALA A 228 28.50 2.57 15.14
N ARG A 229 28.06 2.95 13.93
CA ARG A 229 28.56 4.14 13.21
C ARG A 229 27.90 5.44 13.68
N SER A 230 26.80 5.40 14.42
CA SER A 230 26.08 6.59 14.93
C SER A 230 26.88 7.29 16.03
N ARG A 231 26.62 8.58 16.23
CA ARG A 231 27.25 9.39 17.29
C ARG A 231 26.20 10.26 17.94
N PHE A 232 26.35 10.49 19.23
CA PHE A 232 25.42 11.21 20.08
C PHE A 232 26.13 12.37 20.80
N GLU A 233 25.35 13.27 21.35
CA GLU A 233 25.87 14.22 22.33
C GLU A 233 26.54 13.51 23.52
N LYS A 234 27.50 14.21 24.14
CA LYS A 234 28.17 13.72 25.35
C LYS A 234 27.16 13.54 26.49
N GLY A 235 27.31 12.47 27.21
CA GLY A 235 26.44 12.08 28.31
C GLY A 235 26.08 10.60 28.23
N ALA A 236 26.32 9.86 29.31
CA ALA A 236 25.97 8.46 29.34
C ALA A 236 24.45 8.27 29.36
N ARG A 237 23.95 7.31 28.58
CA ARG A 237 22.55 6.92 28.52
C ARG A 237 22.42 5.39 28.47
N LYS A 238 21.34 4.86 29.00
CA LYS A 238 21.03 3.41 28.99
C LYS A 238 19.69 3.12 28.32
N ALA A 239 19.58 1.94 27.73
CA ALA A 239 18.40 1.43 27.07
C ALA A 239 17.89 2.35 25.93
N CYS A 240 18.78 2.86 25.10
CA CYS A 240 18.44 3.59 23.89
C CYS A 240 17.98 2.64 22.78
N THR A 241 17.18 3.14 21.84
CA THR A 241 16.74 2.31 20.72
C THR A 241 16.73 3.07 19.40
N PHE A 242 17.08 2.35 18.30
CA PHE A 242 16.80 2.79 16.94
C PHE A 242 16.05 1.71 16.18
N GLY A 243 14.94 2.10 15.56
CA GLY A 243 14.19 1.28 14.62
C GLY A 243 14.65 1.51 13.18
N TYR A 244 14.80 0.42 12.43
CA TYR A 244 15.03 0.44 10.98
C TYR A 244 13.96 -0.41 10.29
N PHE A 245 13.53 0.06 9.14
CA PHE A 245 12.45 -0.52 8.36
C PHE A 245 12.88 -0.61 6.90
N LYS A 246 12.66 -1.76 6.27
CA LYS A 246 12.82 -1.96 4.84
C LYS A 246 11.45 -2.19 4.21
N ALA A 247 11.08 -1.31 3.29
CA ALA A 247 9.86 -1.46 2.50
C ALA A 247 9.90 -2.76 1.67
N PRO A 248 8.75 -3.37 1.38
CA PRO A 248 8.70 -4.55 0.53
C PRO A 248 9.20 -4.21 -0.87
N THR A 249 9.94 -5.12 -1.49
CA THR A 249 10.24 -5.02 -2.92
C THR A 249 9.06 -5.54 -3.74
N LEU A 250 9.05 -5.22 -5.03
CA LEU A 250 7.97 -5.59 -5.92
C LEU A 250 7.78 -7.11 -5.98
N LEU A 251 6.56 -7.56 -5.73
CA LEU A 251 6.09 -8.90 -6.01
C LEU A 251 5.29 -8.85 -7.33
N PRO A 252 5.89 -9.26 -8.47
CA PRO A 252 5.24 -9.13 -9.76
C PRO A 252 4.01 -10.03 -9.87
N ALA A 253 3.03 -9.62 -10.69
CA ALA A 253 1.88 -10.46 -10.99
C ALA A 253 2.32 -11.80 -11.63
N PRO A 254 1.62 -12.92 -11.36
CA PRO A 254 1.79 -14.12 -12.15
C PRO A 254 1.45 -13.86 -13.63
N PRO A 255 1.92 -14.70 -14.57
CA PRO A 255 1.54 -14.56 -15.97
C PRO A 255 0.02 -14.54 -16.13
N ALA A 256 -0.49 -13.47 -16.77
CA ALA A 256 -1.91 -13.37 -17.08
C ALA A 256 -2.20 -14.12 -18.40
N PRO A 257 -3.33 -14.86 -18.49
CA PRO A 257 -3.74 -15.48 -19.74
C PRO A 257 -4.09 -14.41 -20.79
N GLU A 258 -4.10 -14.81 -22.05
CA GLU A 258 -4.57 -13.93 -23.13
C GLU A 258 -6.10 -13.79 -23.05
N GLU A 259 -6.58 -12.58 -23.32
CA GLU A 259 -8.00 -12.24 -23.22
C GLU A 259 -8.88 -13.07 -24.15
N ASP A 260 -8.41 -13.29 -25.39
CA ASP A 260 -9.14 -14.09 -26.38
C ASP A 260 -9.41 -15.53 -25.93
N ALA A 261 -8.56 -16.12 -25.07
CA ALA A 261 -8.75 -17.46 -24.52
C ALA A 261 -9.95 -17.55 -23.55
N TRP A 262 -10.40 -16.41 -23.05
CA TRP A 262 -11.51 -16.30 -22.09
C TRP A 262 -12.78 -15.69 -22.70
N ARG A 263 -12.72 -15.32 -23.96
CA ARG A 263 -13.84 -14.70 -24.67
C ARG A 263 -14.97 -15.73 -24.87
N PRO A 264 -16.20 -15.46 -24.40
CA PRO A 264 -17.32 -16.36 -24.60
C PRO A 264 -17.59 -16.59 -26.09
N ALA A 265 -17.89 -17.83 -26.47
CA ALA A 265 -18.16 -18.20 -27.88
C ALA A 265 -19.36 -17.42 -28.49
N ALA A 266 -20.35 -17.10 -27.67
CA ALA A 266 -21.56 -16.38 -28.09
C ALA A 266 -21.46 -14.86 -27.87
N THR A 267 -20.26 -14.31 -27.73
CA THR A 267 -20.10 -12.86 -27.48
C THR A 267 -20.53 -12.04 -28.69
N THR A 268 -21.24 -10.93 -28.43
CA THR A 268 -21.53 -9.89 -29.42
C THR A 268 -20.66 -8.64 -29.21
N CYS A 269 -19.79 -8.66 -28.21
CA CYS A 269 -18.97 -7.52 -27.82
C CYS A 269 -17.85 -7.25 -28.83
N PRO A 270 -17.64 -6.01 -29.26
CA PRO A 270 -16.51 -5.66 -30.11
C PRO A 270 -15.18 -5.88 -29.37
N ARG A 271 -14.10 -6.17 -30.11
CA ARG A 271 -12.75 -6.32 -29.51
C ARG A 271 -12.25 -5.02 -28.90
N GLU A 272 -12.57 -3.89 -29.52
CA GLU A 272 -12.27 -2.55 -29.00
C GLU A 272 -13.51 -2.00 -28.30
N HIS A 273 -13.41 -1.77 -27.01
CA HIS A 273 -14.52 -1.26 -26.21
C HIS A 273 -14.77 0.22 -26.47
N VAL A 274 -16.01 0.57 -26.80
CA VAL A 274 -16.42 1.95 -27.09
C VAL A 274 -16.91 2.63 -25.81
N TRP A 275 -15.96 3.03 -24.99
CA TRP A 275 -16.26 3.70 -23.72
C TRP A 275 -16.85 5.11 -23.93
N ASP A 276 -17.89 5.44 -23.17
CA ASP A 276 -18.33 6.80 -22.89
C ASP A 276 -17.58 7.32 -21.66
N ARG A 277 -17.72 6.62 -20.52
CA ARG A 277 -16.92 6.84 -19.32
C ARG A 277 -16.03 5.62 -19.09
N ARG A 278 -14.71 5.82 -19.25
CA ARG A 278 -13.72 4.76 -19.07
C ARG A 278 -13.66 4.33 -17.59
N PRO A 279 -13.45 3.02 -17.32
CA PRO A 279 -13.23 2.55 -15.97
C PRO A 279 -11.96 3.16 -15.38
N GLN A 280 -12.02 3.60 -14.11
CA GLN A 280 -10.87 4.13 -13.39
C GLN A 280 -10.32 3.04 -12.47
N LEU A 281 -9.04 2.70 -12.68
CA LEU A 281 -8.38 1.69 -11.87
C LEU A 281 -8.20 2.18 -10.43
N VAL A 282 -8.83 1.49 -9.49
CA VAL A 282 -8.61 1.66 -8.05
C VAL A 282 -7.76 0.50 -7.55
N TYR A 283 -6.51 0.79 -7.17
CA TYR A 283 -5.60 -0.23 -6.67
C TYR A 283 -5.99 -0.62 -5.24
N PRO A 284 -6.15 -1.92 -4.91
CA PRO A 284 -6.45 -2.34 -3.54
C PRO A 284 -5.32 -1.93 -2.58
N THR A 285 -5.66 -1.14 -1.55
CA THR A 285 -4.69 -0.40 -0.72
C THR A 285 -3.64 -1.31 -0.05
N ASN A 286 -4.05 -2.46 0.50
CA ASN A 286 -3.15 -3.34 1.23
C ASN A 286 -2.18 -4.08 0.30
N TYR A 287 -2.59 -4.37 -0.95
CA TYR A 287 -1.71 -4.94 -1.99
C TYR A 287 -0.68 -3.90 -2.45
N ASN A 288 -1.10 -2.65 -2.64
CA ASN A 288 -0.17 -1.55 -2.96
C ASN A 288 0.84 -1.33 -1.82
N ALA A 289 0.40 -1.34 -0.57
CA ALA A 289 1.26 -1.18 0.59
C ALA A 289 2.32 -2.29 0.73
N ARG A 290 2.02 -3.50 0.22
CA ARG A 290 2.93 -4.64 0.16
C ARG A 290 3.67 -4.77 -1.18
N SER A 291 3.48 -3.83 -2.10
CA SER A 291 4.07 -3.87 -3.46
C SER A 291 3.72 -5.17 -4.22
N ILE A 292 2.48 -5.64 -4.12
CA ILE A 292 1.99 -6.86 -4.75
C ILE A 292 1.18 -6.49 -5.99
N GLU A 293 1.62 -6.94 -7.17
CA GLU A 293 0.89 -6.83 -8.43
C GLU A 293 -0.07 -8.00 -8.65
N GLY A 294 -1.08 -7.77 -9.49
CA GLY A 294 -2.07 -8.78 -9.81
C GLY A 294 -2.79 -8.51 -11.12
N TRP A 295 -3.72 -9.41 -11.45
CA TRP A 295 -4.61 -9.24 -12.60
C TRP A 295 -5.96 -9.89 -12.33
N ALA A 296 -6.96 -9.49 -13.11
CA ALA A 296 -8.28 -10.11 -13.15
C ALA A 296 -8.79 -10.22 -14.58
N MET A 297 -9.54 -11.28 -14.88
CA MET A 297 -10.33 -11.47 -16.10
C MET A 297 -11.79 -11.32 -15.71
N VAL A 298 -12.49 -10.36 -16.30
CA VAL A 298 -13.87 -10.02 -15.94
C VAL A 298 -14.75 -10.06 -17.18
N THR A 299 -15.88 -10.79 -17.09
CA THR A 299 -16.94 -10.76 -18.11
C THR A 299 -18.05 -9.82 -17.67
N PHE A 300 -18.72 -9.21 -18.65
CA PHE A 300 -19.84 -8.30 -18.39
C PHE A 300 -20.72 -8.16 -19.64
N ASP A 301 -21.92 -7.61 -19.43
CA ASP A 301 -22.84 -7.24 -20.52
C ASP A 301 -23.04 -5.74 -20.54
N VAL A 302 -23.46 -5.22 -21.69
CA VAL A 302 -23.72 -3.79 -21.91
C VAL A 302 -25.13 -3.61 -22.44
N ALA A 303 -25.95 -2.85 -21.72
CA ALA A 303 -27.29 -2.48 -22.16
C ALA A 303 -27.25 -1.49 -23.34
N PRO A 304 -28.33 -1.37 -24.16
CA PRO A 304 -28.35 -0.44 -25.31
C PRO A 304 -28.09 1.03 -24.94
N TRP A 305 -28.42 1.44 -23.71
CA TRP A 305 -28.13 2.79 -23.21
C TRP A 305 -26.74 2.96 -22.62
N GLY A 306 -25.88 1.92 -22.71
CA GLY A 306 -24.49 1.96 -22.29
C GLY A 306 -24.19 1.55 -20.85
N ALA A 307 -25.21 1.19 -20.04
CA ALA A 307 -24.98 0.71 -18.69
C ALA A 307 -24.37 -0.70 -18.69
N ILE A 308 -23.39 -0.93 -17.78
CA ILE A 308 -22.74 -2.21 -17.61
C ILE A 308 -23.48 -3.04 -16.55
N GLY A 309 -23.75 -4.31 -16.87
CA GLY A 309 -24.40 -5.28 -15.99
C GLY A 309 -23.72 -6.66 -16.06
N ASN A 310 -24.22 -7.62 -15.29
CA ASN A 310 -23.73 -9.01 -15.26
C ASN A 310 -22.20 -9.13 -15.13
N VAL A 311 -21.62 -8.29 -14.25
CA VAL A 311 -20.17 -8.18 -14.09
C VAL A 311 -19.67 -9.29 -13.16
N HIS A 312 -18.83 -10.18 -13.70
CA HIS A 312 -18.29 -11.33 -12.98
C HIS A 312 -16.81 -11.54 -13.24
N ALA A 313 -15.99 -11.58 -12.18
CA ALA A 313 -14.61 -11.99 -12.28
C ALA A 313 -14.51 -13.50 -12.50
N GLN A 314 -13.99 -13.89 -13.66
CA GLN A 314 -13.81 -15.29 -14.05
C GLN A 314 -12.54 -15.89 -13.43
N ALA A 315 -11.50 -15.08 -13.31
CA ALA A 315 -10.23 -15.43 -12.67
C ALA A 315 -9.52 -14.19 -12.16
N ALA A 316 -8.76 -14.34 -11.08
CA ALA A 316 -7.91 -13.28 -10.55
C ALA A 316 -6.70 -13.88 -9.83
N GLU A 317 -5.54 -13.25 -9.99
CA GLU A 317 -4.30 -13.68 -9.32
C GLU A 317 -3.53 -12.46 -8.76
N PRO A 318 -2.83 -12.66 -7.62
CA PRO A 318 -2.72 -13.88 -6.83
C PRO A 318 -3.96 -14.16 -5.95
N THR A 319 -4.92 -13.22 -5.86
CA THR A 319 -6.09 -13.34 -4.97
C THR A 319 -7.38 -12.90 -5.65
N ALA A 320 -8.52 -13.42 -5.17
CA ALA A 320 -9.86 -13.01 -5.61
C ALA A 320 -10.17 -11.52 -5.38
N ASP A 321 -9.45 -10.85 -4.48
CA ASP A 321 -9.65 -9.42 -4.19
C ASP A 321 -9.37 -8.53 -5.41
N PHE A 322 -8.43 -8.92 -6.28
CA PHE A 322 -8.20 -8.23 -7.55
C PHE A 322 -9.40 -8.35 -8.49
N GLY A 323 -10.08 -9.50 -8.47
CA GLY A 323 -11.34 -9.71 -9.19
C GLY A 323 -12.44 -8.80 -8.68
N ALA A 324 -12.67 -8.78 -7.37
CA ALA A 324 -13.69 -7.92 -6.75
C ALA A 324 -13.42 -6.43 -7.02
N ALA A 325 -12.15 -5.99 -6.97
CA ALA A 325 -11.76 -4.62 -7.31
C ALA A 325 -12.03 -4.30 -8.80
N ALA A 326 -11.76 -5.23 -9.71
CA ALA A 326 -12.03 -5.08 -11.14
C ALA A 326 -13.54 -5.03 -11.45
N GLU A 327 -14.35 -5.86 -10.79
CA GLU A 327 -15.80 -5.80 -10.91
C GLU A 327 -16.35 -4.43 -10.49
N ASN A 328 -15.93 -3.92 -9.33
CA ASN A 328 -16.36 -2.61 -8.84
C ASN A 328 -15.94 -1.47 -9.79
N MET A 329 -14.74 -1.56 -10.35
CA MET A 329 -14.25 -0.62 -11.36
C MET A 329 -15.14 -0.61 -12.61
N LEU A 330 -15.46 -1.79 -13.16
CA LEU A 330 -16.28 -1.92 -14.37
C LEU A 330 -17.72 -1.45 -14.13
N ARG A 331 -18.33 -1.76 -12.98
CA ARG A 331 -19.69 -1.28 -12.63
C ARG A 331 -19.80 0.25 -12.62
N SER A 332 -18.69 0.97 -12.44
CA SER A 332 -18.67 2.44 -12.47
C SER A 332 -18.49 3.04 -13.86
N ALA A 333 -18.17 2.23 -14.88
CA ALA A 333 -17.93 2.66 -16.25
C ALA A 333 -19.23 2.65 -17.08
N THR A 334 -19.20 3.32 -18.25
CA THR A 334 -20.31 3.28 -19.22
C THR A 334 -19.76 3.20 -20.64
N PHE A 335 -20.48 2.50 -21.50
CA PHE A 335 -20.29 2.49 -22.94
C PHE A 335 -21.09 3.62 -23.60
N ARG A 336 -20.73 3.98 -24.82
CA ARG A 336 -21.61 4.79 -25.67
C ARG A 336 -22.90 4.02 -25.95
N PRO A 337 -24.07 4.67 -25.97
CA PRO A 337 -25.31 4.01 -26.37
C PRO A 337 -25.18 3.34 -27.75
N GLY A 338 -25.77 2.16 -27.88
CA GLY A 338 -25.63 1.34 -29.10
C GLY A 338 -26.59 0.14 -29.10
N PRO A 339 -26.25 -0.94 -29.83
CA PRO A 339 -27.15 -2.11 -29.95
C PRO A 339 -27.24 -2.94 -28.64
N GLY A 340 -26.39 -2.65 -27.66
CA GLY A 340 -26.15 -3.52 -26.52
C GLY A 340 -25.21 -4.68 -26.88
N TYR A 341 -24.52 -5.21 -25.85
CA TYR A 341 -23.55 -6.29 -26.06
C TYR A 341 -23.63 -7.31 -24.94
N VAL A 342 -23.38 -8.57 -25.28
CA VAL A 342 -23.35 -9.69 -24.34
C VAL A 342 -22.00 -10.36 -24.39
N GLY A 343 -21.50 -10.79 -23.22
CA GLY A 343 -20.26 -11.53 -23.09
C GLY A 343 -19.01 -10.71 -23.41
N CYS A 344 -19.01 -9.42 -23.07
CA CYS A 344 -17.80 -8.61 -23.09
C CYS A 344 -16.78 -9.17 -22.09
N ILE A 345 -15.49 -8.99 -22.38
CA ILE A 345 -14.41 -9.39 -21.50
C ILE A 345 -13.39 -8.25 -21.38
N GLU A 346 -12.84 -8.09 -20.18
CA GLU A 346 -11.77 -7.11 -19.90
C GLU A 346 -10.70 -7.76 -19.04
N ARG A 347 -9.45 -7.61 -19.46
CA ARG A 347 -8.29 -7.99 -18.66
C ARG A 347 -7.75 -6.80 -17.89
N VAL A 348 -8.01 -6.77 -16.61
CA VAL A 348 -7.53 -5.71 -15.69
C VAL A 348 -6.16 -6.09 -15.13
N ARG A 349 -5.17 -5.23 -15.30
CA ARG A 349 -3.82 -5.41 -14.75
C ARG A 349 -3.54 -4.38 -13.67
N TYR A 350 -3.18 -4.84 -12.50
CA TYR A 350 -2.74 -4.04 -11.37
C TYR A 350 -1.22 -4.02 -11.33
N VAL A 351 -0.62 -2.96 -11.86
CA VAL A 351 0.83 -2.80 -12.02
C VAL A 351 1.31 -1.61 -11.19
N ILE A 352 2.38 -1.82 -10.41
CA ILE A 352 3.02 -0.78 -9.61
C ILE A 352 4.14 -0.15 -10.42
N ARG A 353 3.92 1.08 -10.87
CA ARG A 353 4.90 1.82 -11.67
C ARG A 353 6.05 2.33 -10.80
N LYS A 354 7.28 2.16 -11.25
CA LYS A 354 8.43 2.83 -10.66
C LYS A 354 8.35 4.34 -10.96
N PRO A 355 8.75 5.20 -10.01
CA PRO A 355 8.86 6.64 -10.28
C PRO A 355 9.75 6.87 -11.52
N GLY A 356 9.26 7.69 -12.47
CA GLY A 356 9.98 8.01 -13.70
C GLY A 356 9.68 7.11 -14.92
N GLN A 357 8.85 6.07 -14.81
CA GLN A 357 8.37 5.36 -16.01
C GLN A 357 7.26 6.17 -16.68
N PRO A 358 7.40 6.47 -18.00
CA PRO A 358 6.35 7.15 -18.74
C PRO A 358 5.05 6.33 -18.70
N SER A 359 3.94 7.01 -18.46
CA SER A 359 2.62 6.44 -18.65
C SER A 359 2.51 5.98 -20.11
N LYS A 360 2.20 4.71 -20.36
CA LYS A 360 1.65 4.28 -21.64
C LYS A 360 0.18 4.73 -21.66
N ALA A 361 -0.04 6.06 -21.54
CA ALA A 361 -1.33 6.65 -21.79
C ALA A 361 -1.65 6.39 -23.26
N ALA A 362 -2.88 6.00 -23.56
CA ALA A 362 -3.38 6.06 -24.91
C ALA A 362 -3.06 7.48 -25.45
N PRO A 363 -2.61 7.62 -26.71
CA PRO A 363 -2.37 8.92 -27.27
C PRO A 363 -3.64 9.77 -27.09
N PRO A 364 -3.50 11.06 -26.75
CA PRO A 364 -4.66 11.93 -26.65
C PRO A 364 -5.42 11.84 -27.99
N PRO A 365 -6.75 11.89 -27.95
CA PRO A 365 -7.50 11.90 -29.20
C PRO A 365 -6.96 13.05 -30.08
N VAL A 366 -6.58 12.71 -31.30
CA VAL A 366 -6.17 13.71 -32.30
C VAL A 366 -7.39 14.58 -32.53
N VAL A 367 -7.43 15.74 -31.92
CA VAL A 367 -8.42 16.77 -32.19
C VAL A 367 -8.01 17.31 -33.56
N THR A 368 -8.61 16.80 -34.63
CA THR A 368 -8.51 17.40 -35.94
C THR A 368 -9.24 18.74 -35.89
N LEU A 369 -8.49 19.81 -35.67
CA LEU A 369 -9.03 21.16 -35.79
C LEU A 369 -9.42 21.35 -37.25
N THR A 370 -10.71 21.26 -37.56
CA THR A 370 -11.26 21.69 -38.85
C THR A 370 -11.01 23.20 -38.92
N PRO A 371 -10.33 23.73 -39.97
CA PRO A 371 -10.11 25.16 -40.05
C PRO A 371 -11.47 25.85 -40.19
N ILE A 372 -11.75 26.74 -39.22
CA ILE A 372 -12.90 27.64 -39.29
C ILE A 372 -12.66 28.56 -40.48
N SER A 373 -13.47 28.37 -41.55
CA SER A 373 -13.50 29.26 -42.68
C SER A 373 -13.80 30.69 -42.19
N ARG A 374 -12.88 31.60 -42.49
CA ARG A 374 -12.99 33.02 -42.12
C ARG A 374 -14.17 33.61 -42.88
N ALA A 375 -15.29 33.88 -42.20
CA ALA A 375 -16.38 34.69 -42.76
C ALA A 375 -15.93 36.14 -42.80
N GLU A 376 -16.10 36.76 -43.95
CA GLU A 376 -15.85 38.18 -44.24
C GLU A 376 -16.70 39.08 -43.34
N PRO A 377 -16.21 40.27 -42.94
CA PRO A 377 -16.98 41.21 -42.14
C PRO A 377 -18.02 41.94 -42.94
N ALA A 378 -19.30 41.78 -42.64
CA ALA A 378 -20.37 42.64 -43.11
C ALA A 378 -20.31 44.00 -42.40
N SER A 379 -20.25 45.04 -43.19
CA SER A 379 -20.20 46.43 -42.77
C SER A 379 -21.55 46.94 -42.21
N GLY A 380 -21.48 47.65 -41.10
CA GLY A 380 -22.32 48.78 -40.76
C GLY A 380 -23.65 48.53 -40.06
N SER A 381 -23.74 48.93 -38.78
CA SER A 381 -24.78 49.88 -38.34
C SER A 381 -24.66 50.14 -36.82
N ALA A 382 -24.96 51.41 -36.51
CA ALA A 382 -24.75 52.15 -35.31
C ALA A 382 -25.29 51.58 -34.00
N LEU A 383 -24.59 51.91 -32.90
CA LEU A 383 -24.97 51.78 -31.49
C LEU A 383 -26.12 52.72 -31.10
N PRO A 384 -27.05 52.33 -30.25
CA PRO A 384 -27.76 53.26 -29.39
C PRO A 384 -27.28 53.18 -27.94
N ALA A 385 -27.38 54.34 -27.28
CA ALA A 385 -26.84 54.76 -26.01
C ALA A 385 -27.28 53.94 -24.80
N ARG A 386 -26.35 53.81 -23.84
CA ARG A 386 -26.57 53.34 -22.48
C ARG A 386 -27.57 54.24 -21.72
N ARG A 387 -28.53 53.66 -21.01
CA ARG A 387 -29.25 54.23 -19.89
C ARG A 387 -28.84 53.51 -18.62
N SER A 388 -28.45 54.31 -17.61
CA SER A 388 -28.16 53.87 -16.24
C SER A 388 -29.45 53.61 -15.45
N PRO A 389 -29.50 52.63 -14.55
CA PRO A 389 -30.61 52.49 -13.61
C PRO A 389 -30.33 53.29 -12.30
N PRO A 390 -31.41 53.73 -11.60
CA PRO A 390 -31.31 54.53 -10.38
C PRO A 390 -31.04 53.65 -9.13
N ALA A 391 -30.40 54.29 -8.15
CA ALA A 391 -30.25 53.82 -6.81
C ALA A 391 -31.55 53.97 -6.02
N ASP A 392 -31.90 52.97 -5.23
CA ASP A 392 -32.77 53.18 -4.07
C ASP A 392 -32.29 52.39 -2.85
N ARG A 393 -32.30 53.08 -1.77
CA ARG A 393 -32.09 52.69 -0.36
C ARG A 393 -33.43 52.72 0.35
N PRO A 394 -33.46 52.44 1.67
CA PRO A 394 -33.68 51.18 2.40
C PRO A 394 -34.96 51.19 3.22
N ALA A 395 -35.31 50.06 3.69
CA ALA A 395 -36.01 49.89 4.97
C ALA A 395 -35.74 48.51 5.55
#